data_b972c1ae1052fee72006b7e68d3daf70
#
_entry.id   b972c1ae1052fee72006b7e68d3daf70
#
_cell.length_a   1.000
_cell.length_b   1.000
_cell.length_c   1.000
_cell.angle_alpha   90.00
_cell.angle_beta   90.00
_cell.angle_gamma   90.00
#
_symmetry.space_group_name_H-M   'P 1'
#
loop_
_entity.id
_entity.type
_entity.pdbx_description
1 polymer ?
#
loop_
_entity_poly.entity_id
_entity_poly.type
_entity_poly.pdbx_seq_one_letter_code
_entity_poly.pdbx_strand_id
1 'polypeptide(L)'
;VAFHAGAVIQQGRAFDGQTESMGSFIHLGGIENATEEQKAAAKEKLREAMADDQFRFYSNGFTGSNDMHLDHFSPNMTRWPGDSTNARDLTQAEIGVREQVWKLWQLLKAQPGFENCYIQATSQVGPRESRQVIGDYVLTGDDVHNGSKFPDAVARGSWWVDIHCPLGNTYPVHLCVIECPRQEACPFWAAEHATTMRAKADLYPPDDDWYDIPYRCLTPQKIDNLLVSGRCISATHQGMAGARVMGTCIAIGEAAGAAAALAVRDGVNPRDIDVPTLRQMLQDAGALL
;
A
#
# COMPACT_ATOMS: atom_id res chain seq x y z
N VAL A 1 -17.34 -0.17 10.02
CA VAL A 1 -18.44 0.80 10.19
C VAL A 1 -19.19 0.95 8.88
N ALA A 2 -18.62 1.54 7.82
CA ALA A 2 -19.30 1.83 6.55
C ALA A 2 -20.01 0.61 5.94
N PHE A 3 -19.35 -0.56 5.89
CA PHE A 3 -19.95 -1.81 5.43
C PHE A 3 -21.22 -2.19 6.19
N HIS A 4 -21.17 -2.13 7.52
CA HIS A 4 -22.33 -2.44 8.38
C HIS A 4 -23.42 -1.35 8.37
N ALA A 5 -23.07 -0.14 7.94
CA ALA A 5 -24.02 0.95 7.70
C ALA A 5 -24.72 0.85 6.35
N GLY A 6 -24.37 -0.12 5.51
CA GLY A 6 -24.99 -0.32 4.21
C GLY A 6 -24.34 0.46 3.06
N ALA A 7 -23.11 0.97 3.23
CA ALA A 7 -22.36 1.59 2.14
C ALA A 7 -22.13 0.62 0.98
N VAL A 8 -22.12 1.15 -0.22
CA VAL A 8 -21.71 0.38 -1.40
C VAL A 8 -20.21 0.11 -1.30
N ILE A 9 -19.83 -1.15 -1.41
CA ILE A 9 -18.44 -1.61 -1.21
C ILE A 9 -17.92 -2.27 -2.47
N GLN A 10 -16.68 -1.97 -2.80
CA GLN A 10 -15.84 -2.77 -3.69
C GLN A 10 -14.72 -3.40 -2.87
N GLN A 11 -14.29 -4.59 -3.23
CA GLN A 11 -13.14 -5.26 -2.60
C GLN A 11 -12.20 -5.77 -3.68
N GLY A 12 -10.93 -5.39 -3.56
CA GLY A 12 -9.87 -5.87 -4.44
C GLY A 12 -10.12 -5.58 -5.92
N ARG A 13 -9.60 -6.46 -6.76
CA ARG A 13 -9.74 -6.35 -8.23
C ARG A 13 -11.15 -6.65 -8.68
N ALA A 14 -11.62 -5.89 -9.66
CA ALA A 14 -13.01 -5.95 -10.12
C ALA A 14 -13.43 -7.33 -10.68
N PHE A 15 -12.49 -8.09 -11.22
CA PHE A 15 -12.80 -9.37 -11.89
C PHE A 15 -12.73 -10.60 -10.98
N ASP A 16 -12.03 -10.55 -9.83
CA ASP A 16 -11.88 -11.69 -8.93
C ASP A 16 -11.99 -11.36 -7.44
N GLY A 17 -12.04 -10.07 -7.08
CA GLY A 17 -12.12 -9.61 -5.71
C GLY A 17 -10.84 -9.80 -4.89
N GLN A 18 -9.73 -10.20 -5.52
CA GLN A 18 -8.48 -10.41 -4.80
C GLN A 18 -7.82 -9.08 -4.43
N THR A 19 -7.37 -9.00 -3.18
CA THR A 19 -6.64 -7.85 -2.66
C THR A 19 -5.14 -8.07 -2.76
N GLU A 20 -4.37 -6.99 -2.66
CA GLU A 20 -2.93 -7.08 -2.56
C GLU A 20 -2.50 -7.93 -1.36
N SER A 21 -1.38 -8.64 -1.53
CA SER A 21 -0.81 -9.46 -0.45
C SER A 21 -0.48 -8.63 0.80
N MET A 22 -0.74 -9.20 1.95
CA MET A 22 -0.40 -8.64 3.26
C MET A 22 1.10 -8.80 3.53
N GLY A 23 1.65 -8.05 4.48
CA GLY A 23 3.04 -8.18 4.90
C GLY A 23 3.30 -7.56 6.26
N SER A 24 4.47 -7.84 6.81
CA SER A 24 4.96 -7.27 8.06
C SER A 24 6.33 -6.68 7.86
N PHE A 25 6.60 -5.57 8.50
CA PHE A 25 7.96 -5.05 8.64
C PHE A 25 8.69 -5.79 9.74
N ILE A 26 9.99 -5.97 9.54
CA ILE A 26 10.91 -6.60 10.47
C ILE A 26 11.87 -5.51 10.94
N HIS A 27 12.16 -5.46 12.23
CA HIS A 27 13.24 -4.63 12.76
C HIS A 27 14.35 -5.55 13.23
N LEU A 28 15.50 -5.45 12.57
CA LEU A 28 16.72 -6.19 12.90
C LEU A 28 17.73 -5.24 13.55
N GLY A 29 18.38 -5.69 14.61
CA GLY A 29 19.50 -5.00 15.24
C GLY A 29 20.77 -5.85 15.23
N GLY A 30 21.90 -5.26 15.68
CA GLY A 30 23.19 -5.95 15.79
C GLY A 30 23.88 -6.20 14.46
N ILE A 31 23.73 -5.29 13.50
CA ILE A 31 24.31 -5.38 12.15
C ILE A 31 25.29 -4.24 11.82
N GLU A 32 25.58 -3.38 12.79
CA GLU A 32 26.43 -2.17 12.65
C GLU A 32 27.84 -2.47 12.18
N ASN A 33 28.34 -3.68 12.50
CA ASN A 33 29.70 -4.10 12.16
C ASN A 33 29.81 -4.80 10.80
N ALA A 34 28.69 -5.06 10.11
CA ALA A 34 28.70 -5.68 8.81
C ALA A 34 29.23 -4.70 7.75
N THR A 35 30.32 -5.08 7.08
CA THR A 35 30.89 -4.31 5.96
C THR A 35 29.99 -4.36 4.74
N GLU A 36 30.15 -3.43 3.80
CA GLU A 36 29.39 -3.45 2.54
C GLU A 36 29.63 -4.74 1.73
N GLU A 37 30.82 -5.30 1.80
CA GLU A 37 31.14 -6.59 1.17
C GLU A 37 30.35 -7.74 1.83
N GLN A 38 30.29 -7.77 3.15
CA GLN A 38 29.52 -8.76 3.91
C GLN A 38 28.00 -8.60 3.65
N LYS A 39 27.50 -7.39 3.58
CA LYS A 39 26.11 -7.11 3.19
C LYS A 39 25.82 -7.61 1.76
N ALA A 40 26.73 -7.37 0.81
CA ALA A 40 26.60 -7.86 -0.55
C ALA A 40 26.61 -9.39 -0.62
N ALA A 41 27.48 -10.05 0.13
CA ALA A 41 27.54 -11.50 0.22
C ALA A 41 26.28 -12.09 0.85
N ALA A 42 25.77 -11.50 1.92
CA ALA A 42 24.51 -11.90 2.56
C ALA A 42 23.32 -11.75 1.60
N LYS A 43 23.29 -10.67 0.81
CA LYS A 43 22.29 -10.47 -0.25
C LYS A 43 22.33 -11.55 -1.31
N GLU A 44 23.52 -11.99 -1.72
CA GLU A 44 23.65 -13.10 -2.68
C GLU A 44 23.15 -14.41 -2.09
N LYS A 45 23.48 -14.72 -0.82
CA LYS A 45 22.95 -15.88 -0.12
C LYS A 45 21.42 -15.85 0.00
N LEU A 46 20.86 -14.68 0.20
CA LEU A 46 19.41 -14.49 0.18
C LEU A 46 18.82 -14.83 -1.20
N ARG A 47 19.47 -14.38 -2.26
CA ARG A 47 19.05 -14.64 -3.64
C ARG A 47 19.12 -16.13 -3.98
N GLU A 48 20.20 -16.81 -3.57
CA GLU A 48 20.32 -18.25 -3.70
C GLU A 48 19.20 -19.01 -2.97
N ALA A 49 18.90 -18.62 -1.73
CA ALA A 49 17.84 -19.22 -0.94
C ALA A 49 16.44 -18.96 -1.53
N MET A 50 16.23 -17.83 -2.18
CA MET A 50 14.96 -17.49 -2.83
C MET A 50 14.72 -18.24 -4.14
N ALA A 51 15.78 -18.79 -4.76
CA ALA A 51 15.65 -19.66 -5.91
C ALA A 51 15.05 -21.03 -5.53
N ASP A 52 15.09 -21.40 -4.25
CA ASP A 52 14.40 -22.56 -3.70
C ASP A 52 12.94 -22.21 -3.39
N ASP A 53 11.98 -22.98 -3.90
CA ASP A 53 10.54 -22.78 -3.69
C ASP A 53 10.12 -22.79 -2.22
N GLN A 54 10.93 -23.34 -1.33
CA GLN A 54 10.70 -23.37 0.11
C GLN A 54 11.05 -22.06 0.83
N PHE A 55 11.75 -21.15 0.15
CA PHE A 55 12.32 -19.96 0.75
C PHE A 55 12.02 -18.70 -0.08
N ARG A 56 10.78 -18.24 -0.05
CA ARG A 56 10.33 -17.12 -0.86
C ARG A 56 10.12 -15.86 -0.01
N PHE A 57 10.90 -14.83 -0.31
CA PHE A 57 10.69 -13.47 0.18
C PHE A 57 10.24 -12.56 -0.95
N TYR A 58 9.63 -11.43 -0.59
CA TYR A 58 9.22 -10.43 -1.58
C TYR A 58 10.40 -9.82 -2.32
N SER A 59 11.53 -9.60 -1.67
CA SER A 59 12.69 -8.93 -2.25
C SER A 59 13.96 -9.73 -2.00
N ASN A 60 14.78 -9.85 -3.03
CA ASN A 60 16.11 -10.47 -2.98
C ASN A 60 17.21 -9.51 -2.49
N GLY A 61 16.86 -8.38 -2.01
CA GLY A 61 17.77 -7.36 -1.52
C GLY A 61 17.22 -6.70 -0.27
N PHE A 62 18.08 -6.14 0.50
CA PHE A 62 17.71 -5.32 1.63
C PHE A 62 16.96 -4.06 1.16
N THR A 63 15.73 -4.26 0.65
CA THR A 63 14.79 -3.18 0.35
C THR A 63 14.07 -2.82 1.63
N GLY A 64 14.35 -1.69 2.16
CA GLY A 64 13.75 -1.17 3.37
C GLY A 64 14.34 0.19 3.71
N SER A 65 13.74 0.89 4.65
CA SER A 65 14.32 2.08 5.21
C SER A 65 15.52 1.71 6.07
N ASN A 66 16.64 2.39 5.87
CA ASN A 66 17.63 2.46 6.93
C ASN A 66 16.97 3.20 8.09
N ASP A 67 16.90 2.56 9.25
CA ASP A 67 16.49 3.24 10.46
C ASP A 67 17.49 4.37 10.77
N MET A 68 17.02 5.37 11.52
CA MET A 68 17.88 6.49 11.94
C MET A 68 19.07 6.05 12.81
N HIS A 69 19.08 4.79 13.24
CA HIS A 69 20.18 4.14 13.95
C HIS A 69 20.97 3.25 13.01
N LEU A 70 22.28 3.44 12.94
CA LEU A 70 23.20 2.69 12.06
C LEU A 70 23.24 1.18 12.33
N ASP A 71 22.79 0.76 13.51
CA ASP A 71 22.76 -0.63 13.99
C ASP A 71 21.43 -1.33 13.72
N HIS A 72 20.43 -0.62 13.14
CA HIS A 72 19.11 -1.17 12.87
C HIS A 72 18.79 -1.17 11.36
N PHE A 73 18.05 -2.18 10.95
CA PHE A 73 17.58 -2.32 9.57
C PHE A 73 16.15 -2.88 9.54
N SER A 74 15.30 -2.26 8.74
CA SER A 74 13.88 -2.62 8.63
C SER A 74 13.53 -3.10 7.22
N PRO A 75 13.83 -4.36 6.86
CA PRO A 75 13.53 -4.90 5.55
C PRO A 75 12.03 -5.12 5.34
N ASN A 76 11.54 -4.69 4.17
CA ASN A 76 10.19 -4.95 3.70
C ASN A 76 10.19 -6.20 2.81
N MET A 77 10.27 -7.39 3.39
CA MET A 77 10.54 -8.63 2.67
C MET A 77 9.46 -9.70 2.79
N THR A 78 8.50 -9.53 3.70
CA THR A 78 7.45 -10.54 3.91
C THR A 78 6.23 -10.26 3.06
N ARG A 79 5.60 -11.33 2.56
CA ARG A 79 4.31 -11.28 1.85
C ARG A 79 3.50 -12.53 2.14
N TRP A 80 2.20 -12.33 2.34
CA TRP A 80 1.25 -13.41 2.55
C TRP A 80 -0.04 -13.15 1.78
N PRO A 81 -0.57 -14.13 1.04
CA PRO A 81 -1.85 -14.00 0.34
C PRO A 81 -3.03 -14.06 1.31
N GLY A 82 -4.21 -13.69 0.84
CA GLY A 82 -5.47 -13.85 1.55
C GLY A 82 -6.29 -12.57 1.66
N ASP A 83 -7.51 -12.73 2.17
CA ASP A 83 -8.46 -11.64 2.39
C ASP A 83 -8.23 -11.00 3.76
N SER A 84 -7.75 -9.76 3.77
CA SER A 84 -7.51 -8.99 4.99
C SER A 84 -8.80 -8.63 5.76
N THR A 85 -9.97 -8.88 5.20
CA THR A 85 -11.27 -8.70 5.88
C THR A 85 -11.77 -9.97 6.56
N ASN A 86 -11.04 -11.08 6.38
CA ASN A 86 -11.33 -12.37 6.99
C ASN A 86 -10.38 -12.61 8.17
N ALA A 87 -10.92 -12.80 9.38
CA ALA A 87 -10.12 -12.99 10.58
C ALA A 87 -9.25 -14.26 10.55
N ARG A 88 -9.69 -15.31 9.85
CA ARG A 88 -8.93 -16.55 9.68
C ARG A 88 -7.72 -16.33 8.78
N ASP A 89 -7.91 -15.62 7.67
CA ASP A 89 -6.83 -15.27 6.73
C ASP A 89 -5.81 -14.34 7.38
N LEU A 90 -6.27 -13.36 8.16
CA LEU A 90 -5.39 -12.52 8.97
C LEU A 90 -4.55 -13.33 9.96
N THR A 91 -5.17 -14.32 10.64
CA THR A 91 -4.45 -15.21 11.56
C THR A 91 -3.39 -16.03 10.83
N GLN A 92 -3.73 -16.59 9.68
CA GLN A 92 -2.76 -17.32 8.86
C GLN A 92 -1.64 -16.42 8.34
N ALA A 93 -1.95 -15.19 7.97
CA ALA A 93 -0.96 -14.20 7.57
C ALA A 93 0.00 -13.85 8.74
N GLU A 94 -0.51 -13.65 9.95
CA GLU A 94 0.31 -13.41 11.15
C GLU A 94 1.28 -14.56 11.44
N ILE A 95 0.83 -15.80 11.28
CA ILE A 95 1.68 -16.99 11.46
C ILE A 95 2.72 -17.04 10.32
N GLY A 96 2.27 -17.00 9.08
CA GLY A 96 3.14 -17.20 7.92
C GLY A 96 4.20 -16.12 7.75
N VAL A 97 3.88 -14.84 8.01
CA VAL A 97 4.91 -13.78 7.94
C VAL A 97 5.93 -13.91 9.06
N ARG A 98 5.56 -14.37 10.26
CA ARG A 98 6.52 -14.64 11.35
C ARG A 98 7.44 -15.81 11.03
N GLU A 99 6.94 -16.85 10.38
CA GLU A 99 7.78 -17.93 9.87
C GLU A 99 8.78 -17.42 8.83
N GLN A 100 8.36 -16.52 7.93
CA GLN A 100 9.26 -15.86 6.97
C GLN A 100 10.31 -15.03 7.71
N VAL A 101 9.92 -14.23 8.69
CA VAL A 101 10.85 -13.44 9.54
C VAL A 101 11.89 -14.34 10.20
N TRP A 102 11.45 -15.45 10.79
CA TRP A 102 12.34 -16.38 11.49
C TRP A 102 13.37 -17.00 10.53
N LYS A 103 12.93 -17.45 9.37
CA LYS A 103 13.80 -18.02 8.34
C LYS A 103 14.81 -16.98 7.84
N LEU A 104 14.37 -15.75 7.58
CA LEU A 104 15.24 -14.65 7.16
C LEU A 104 16.31 -14.37 8.21
N TRP A 105 15.91 -14.25 9.46
CA TRP A 105 16.84 -14.01 10.56
C TRP A 105 17.88 -15.14 10.71
N GLN A 106 17.47 -16.39 10.66
CA GLN A 106 18.39 -17.53 10.71
C GLN A 106 19.40 -17.50 9.57
N LEU A 107 18.95 -17.20 8.37
CA LEU A 107 19.82 -17.09 7.19
C LEU A 107 20.84 -15.97 7.36
N LEU A 108 20.39 -14.78 7.80
CA LEU A 108 21.27 -13.63 8.01
C LEU A 108 22.28 -13.90 9.13
N LYS A 109 21.83 -14.40 10.27
CA LYS A 109 22.67 -14.67 11.44
C LYS A 109 23.82 -15.66 11.14
N ALA A 110 23.65 -16.52 10.15
CA ALA A 110 24.68 -17.45 9.69
C ALA A 110 25.73 -16.81 8.75
N GLN A 111 25.56 -15.53 8.37
CA GLN A 111 26.50 -14.86 7.48
C GLN A 111 27.58 -14.09 8.24
N PRO A 112 28.82 -14.00 7.70
CA PRO A 112 29.87 -13.19 8.29
C PRO A 112 29.45 -11.72 8.45
N GLY A 113 29.68 -11.17 9.64
CA GLY A 113 29.29 -9.81 10.01
C GLY A 113 27.87 -9.67 10.57
N PHE A 114 27.08 -10.78 10.57
CA PHE A 114 25.71 -10.81 11.10
C PHE A 114 25.57 -11.71 12.35
N GLU A 115 26.67 -12.12 12.94
CA GLU A 115 26.67 -13.05 14.09
C GLU A 115 25.92 -12.50 15.31
N ASN A 116 25.89 -11.18 15.44
CA ASN A 116 25.17 -10.48 16.51
C ASN A 116 23.73 -10.09 16.11
N CYS A 117 23.31 -10.40 14.88
CA CYS A 117 22.00 -10.03 14.39
C CYS A 117 20.89 -10.65 15.27
N TYR A 118 19.92 -9.81 15.64
CA TYR A 118 18.75 -10.21 16.40
C TYR A 118 17.48 -9.56 15.88
N ILE A 119 16.34 -10.21 16.10
CA ILE A 119 15.01 -9.63 15.80
C ILE A 119 14.67 -8.71 16.96
N GLN A 120 14.63 -7.40 16.72
CA GLN A 120 14.23 -6.41 17.71
C GLN A 120 12.70 -6.37 17.84
N ALA A 121 12.01 -6.31 16.72
CA ALA A 121 10.54 -6.28 16.65
C ALA A 121 10.02 -6.76 15.29
N THR A 122 8.74 -7.10 15.28
CA THR A 122 7.96 -7.26 14.06
C THR A 122 6.71 -6.41 14.14
N SER A 123 6.30 -5.80 13.05
CA SER A 123 4.99 -5.15 13.02
C SER A 123 3.87 -6.19 13.02
N GLN A 124 2.66 -5.76 13.32
CA GLN A 124 1.47 -6.50 12.93
C GLN A 124 1.42 -6.65 11.42
N VAL A 125 0.71 -7.67 10.94
CA VAL A 125 0.41 -7.79 9.51
C VAL A 125 -0.34 -6.55 9.03
N GLY A 126 0.24 -5.88 8.03
CA GLY A 126 -0.33 -4.70 7.38
C GLY A 126 -1.13 -5.08 6.15
N PRO A 127 -2.46 -4.97 6.18
CA PRO A 127 -3.26 -5.01 4.97
C PRO A 127 -2.92 -3.79 4.10
N ARG A 128 -2.65 -4.01 2.82
CA ARG A 128 -2.46 -2.92 1.84
C ARG A 128 -3.77 -2.41 1.32
N GLU A 129 -4.68 -3.33 1.12
CA GLU A 129 -5.99 -3.13 0.58
C GLU A 129 -7.01 -3.97 1.36
N SER A 130 -8.25 -3.48 1.43
CA SER A 130 -9.37 -4.21 2.01
C SER A 130 -10.66 -3.86 1.25
N ARG A 131 -11.65 -3.28 1.92
CA ARG A 131 -12.88 -2.80 1.30
C ARG A 131 -12.76 -1.31 1.01
N GLN A 132 -12.94 -0.91 -0.24
CA GLN A 132 -13.12 0.47 -0.65
C GLN A 132 -14.61 0.81 -0.58
N VAL A 133 -14.92 1.98 -0.04
CA VAL A 133 -16.30 2.48 0.00
C VAL A 133 -16.53 3.30 -1.25
N ILE A 134 -17.49 2.90 -2.07
CA ILE A 134 -17.79 3.62 -3.31
C ILE A 134 -18.41 4.97 -2.98
N GLY A 135 -17.73 6.02 -3.39
CA GLY A 135 -18.11 7.42 -3.24
C GLY A 135 -18.66 8.04 -4.51
N ASP A 136 -18.86 9.33 -4.46
CA ASP A 136 -19.37 10.11 -5.61
C ASP A 136 -18.36 10.21 -6.76
N TYR A 137 -17.09 9.94 -6.47
CA TYR A 137 -16.03 9.71 -7.45
C TYR A 137 -15.24 8.46 -7.04
N VAL A 138 -14.72 7.72 -8.03
CA VAL A 138 -13.86 6.56 -7.83
C VAL A 138 -12.50 6.88 -8.44
N LEU A 139 -11.49 7.09 -7.60
CA LEU A 139 -10.12 7.34 -8.06
C LEU A 139 -9.60 6.12 -8.82
N THR A 140 -9.07 6.34 -10.02
CA THR A 140 -8.60 5.29 -10.91
C THR A 140 -7.08 5.23 -11.01
N GLY A 141 -6.54 4.15 -11.55
CA GLY A 141 -5.12 4.08 -11.91
C GLY A 141 -4.73 5.10 -12.99
N ASP A 142 -5.64 5.39 -13.91
CA ASP A 142 -5.42 6.40 -14.96
C ASP A 142 -5.34 7.81 -14.34
N ASP A 143 -6.09 8.10 -13.26
CA ASP A 143 -5.95 9.37 -12.54
C ASP A 143 -4.56 9.52 -11.92
N VAL A 144 -4.03 8.43 -11.36
CA VAL A 144 -2.68 8.40 -10.80
C VAL A 144 -1.65 8.63 -11.90
N HIS A 145 -1.71 7.85 -12.97
CA HIS A 145 -0.77 7.92 -14.09
C HIS A 145 -0.78 9.29 -14.79
N ASN A 146 -1.96 9.83 -15.06
CA ASN A 146 -2.10 11.10 -15.77
C ASN A 146 -1.86 12.33 -14.88
N GLY A 147 -1.65 12.16 -13.57
CA GLY A 147 -1.55 13.28 -12.65
C GLY A 147 -2.84 14.11 -12.63
N SER A 148 -4.01 13.47 -12.66
CA SER A 148 -5.31 14.13 -12.79
C SER A 148 -5.52 15.22 -11.74
N LYS A 149 -6.08 16.36 -12.16
CA LYS A 149 -6.38 17.52 -11.31
C LYS A 149 -7.89 17.71 -11.20
N PHE A 150 -8.35 18.02 -9.99
CA PHE A 150 -9.77 18.17 -9.71
C PHE A 150 -10.06 19.50 -9.01
N PRO A 151 -11.18 20.18 -9.36
CA PRO A 151 -11.55 21.45 -8.71
C PRO A 151 -11.88 21.29 -7.22
N ASP A 152 -12.27 20.08 -6.81
CA ASP A 152 -12.58 19.69 -5.43
C ASP A 152 -11.46 18.90 -4.77
N ALA A 153 -10.20 19.06 -5.21
CA ALA A 153 -9.05 18.40 -4.62
C ALA A 153 -8.85 18.78 -3.15
N VAL A 154 -8.67 17.80 -2.27
CA VAL A 154 -8.46 17.99 -0.82
C VAL A 154 -7.18 17.35 -0.30
N ALA A 155 -6.47 16.62 -1.14
CA ALA A 155 -5.15 16.08 -0.89
C ALA A 155 -4.42 15.85 -2.21
N ARG A 156 -3.11 15.65 -2.13
CA ARG A 156 -2.25 15.27 -3.27
C ARG A 156 -1.55 13.94 -3.00
N GLY A 157 -1.36 13.16 -4.05
CA GLY A 157 -0.56 11.95 -4.05
C GLY A 157 0.51 11.99 -5.12
N SER A 158 1.71 11.48 -4.83
CA SER A 158 2.81 11.35 -5.79
C SER A 158 3.34 9.91 -5.87
N TRP A 159 2.75 8.99 -5.09
CA TRP A 159 3.13 7.59 -5.12
C TRP A 159 2.55 6.92 -6.37
N TRP A 160 3.30 6.02 -6.94
CA TRP A 160 2.96 5.27 -8.16
C TRP A 160 1.95 4.14 -7.91
N VAL A 161 1.45 3.52 -8.96
CA VAL A 161 0.54 2.35 -8.90
C VAL A 161 1.34 1.11 -8.49
N ASP A 162 1.48 0.92 -7.19
CA ASP A 162 2.32 -0.10 -6.55
C ASP A 162 1.49 -1.33 -6.17
N ILE A 163 1.29 -2.23 -7.13
CA ILE A 163 0.50 -3.44 -6.92
C ILE A 163 1.40 -4.63 -6.61
N HIS A 164 1.23 -5.17 -5.40
CA HIS A 164 1.85 -6.41 -4.99
C HIS A 164 0.99 -7.61 -5.39
N CYS A 165 1.64 -8.65 -5.91
CA CYS A 165 0.97 -9.85 -6.37
C CYS A 165 0.05 -10.44 -5.27
N PRO A 166 -1.24 -10.67 -5.55
CA PRO A 166 -2.18 -11.28 -4.60
C PRO A 166 -1.77 -12.69 -4.16
N LEU A 167 -0.97 -13.39 -4.96
CA LEU A 167 -0.45 -14.71 -4.60
C LEU A 167 0.64 -14.67 -3.52
N GLY A 168 0.96 -13.48 -3.00
CA GLY A 168 1.89 -13.32 -1.87
C GLY A 168 3.35 -13.27 -2.31
N ASN A 169 4.18 -14.10 -1.72
CA ASN A 169 5.63 -14.15 -1.93
C ASN A 169 6.01 -14.94 -3.20
N THR A 170 5.65 -14.44 -4.36
CA THR A 170 6.08 -15.03 -5.64
C THR A 170 7.51 -14.58 -5.99
N TYR A 171 8.29 -15.50 -6.54
CA TYR A 171 9.60 -15.22 -7.08
C TYR A 171 9.67 -15.64 -8.57
N PRO A 172 10.31 -14.85 -9.43
CA PRO A 172 10.87 -13.51 -9.18
C PRO A 172 9.81 -12.48 -8.81
N VAL A 173 10.24 -11.49 -8.03
CA VAL A 173 9.40 -10.34 -7.67
C VAL A 173 9.05 -9.56 -8.92
N HIS A 174 7.79 -9.16 -9.07
CA HIS A 174 7.29 -8.50 -10.26
C HIS A 174 6.20 -7.46 -9.93
N LEU A 175 5.94 -6.58 -10.88
CA LEU A 175 4.82 -5.65 -10.87
C LEU A 175 3.65 -6.31 -11.58
N CYS A 176 2.60 -6.61 -10.85
CA CYS A 176 1.47 -7.38 -11.36
C CYS A 176 0.78 -6.76 -12.59
N VAL A 177 0.87 -5.45 -12.74
CA VAL A 177 0.21 -4.73 -13.86
C VAL A 177 0.95 -4.93 -15.17
N ILE A 178 2.30 -4.91 -15.17
CA ILE A 178 3.11 -4.85 -16.41
C ILE A 178 4.14 -5.97 -16.54
N GLU A 179 4.57 -6.57 -15.44
CA GLU A 179 5.62 -7.56 -15.41
C GLU A 179 5.16 -8.81 -14.66
N CYS A 180 4.74 -9.84 -15.35
CA CYS A 180 4.49 -11.11 -14.71
C CYS A 180 5.37 -12.20 -15.34
N PRO A 181 6.28 -12.83 -14.58
CA PRO A 181 7.14 -13.88 -15.10
C PRO A 181 6.35 -15.14 -15.49
N ARG A 182 5.12 -15.25 -15.01
CA ARG A 182 4.21 -16.35 -15.30
C ARG A 182 3.37 -16.10 -16.55
N GLN A 183 3.26 -14.86 -16.98
CA GLN A 183 2.50 -14.43 -18.16
C GLN A 183 1.15 -15.18 -18.29
N GLU A 184 0.91 -15.82 -19.43
CA GLU A 184 -0.35 -16.55 -19.70
C GLU A 184 -0.63 -17.68 -18.70
N ALA A 185 0.38 -18.21 -18.01
CA ALA A 185 0.17 -19.17 -16.94
C ALA A 185 -0.35 -18.53 -15.63
N CYS A 186 -0.34 -17.21 -15.52
CA CYS A 186 -0.94 -16.51 -14.40
C CYS A 186 -2.43 -16.26 -14.68
N PRO A 187 -3.35 -16.72 -13.83
CA PRO A 187 -4.79 -16.54 -14.07
C PRO A 187 -5.22 -15.06 -14.11
N PHE A 188 -4.38 -14.15 -13.65
CA PHE A 188 -4.67 -12.72 -13.56
C PHE A 188 -4.04 -11.89 -14.66
N TRP A 189 -3.16 -12.49 -15.47
CA TRP A 189 -2.39 -11.78 -16.50
C TRP A 189 -3.27 -11.03 -17.50
N ALA A 190 -4.23 -11.73 -18.10
CA ALA A 190 -5.08 -11.16 -19.13
C ALA A 190 -5.93 -9.97 -18.62
N ALA A 191 -6.42 -10.08 -17.39
CA ALA A 191 -7.28 -9.06 -16.78
C ALA A 191 -6.50 -7.80 -16.39
N GLU A 192 -5.30 -7.96 -15.80
CA GLU A 192 -4.43 -6.81 -15.47
C GLU A 192 -3.90 -6.12 -16.73
N HIS A 193 -3.63 -6.87 -17.79
CA HIS A 193 -3.22 -6.33 -19.09
C HIS A 193 -4.34 -5.70 -19.92
N ALA A 194 -5.58 -5.78 -19.48
CA ALA A 194 -6.70 -5.05 -20.10
C ALA A 194 -6.67 -3.54 -19.78
N THR A 195 -5.76 -3.08 -18.93
CA THR A 195 -5.63 -1.68 -18.56
C THR A 195 -4.87 -0.88 -19.62
N THR A 196 -4.89 0.46 -19.51
CA THR A 196 -4.09 1.36 -20.35
C THR A 196 -2.60 1.33 -20.04
N MET A 197 -2.24 0.87 -18.84
CA MET A 197 -0.86 0.77 -18.37
C MET A 197 -0.14 -0.38 -19.08
N ARG A 198 0.84 -0.06 -19.91
CA ARG A 198 1.59 -1.02 -20.74
C ARG A 198 3.08 -1.04 -20.45
N ALA A 199 3.60 -0.03 -19.78
CA ALA A 199 5.00 0.13 -19.47
C ALA A 199 5.19 0.54 -18.01
N LYS A 200 6.40 0.36 -17.47
CA LYS A 200 6.71 0.78 -16.11
C LYS A 200 6.51 2.29 -15.90
N ALA A 201 6.73 3.10 -16.93
CA ALA A 201 6.47 4.54 -16.90
C ALA A 201 5.00 4.84 -16.62
N ASP A 202 4.06 4.03 -17.11
CA ASP A 202 2.63 4.23 -16.93
C ASP A 202 2.16 3.99 -15.48
N LEU A 203 3.01 3.46 -14.61
CA LEU A 203 2.71 3.27 -13.19
C LEU A 203 2.92 4.53 -12.37
N TYR A 204 3.68 5.50 -12.88
CA TYR A 204 4.07 6.72 -12.17
C TYR A 204 3.21 7.89 -12.61
N PRO A 205 2.92 8.84 -11.72
CA PRO A 205 2.47 10.15 -12.13
C PRO A 205 3.56 10.83 -12.99
N PRO A 206 3.24 11.88 -13.76
CA PRO A 206 4.23 12.62 -14.53
C PRO A 206 5.39 13.11 -13.64
N ASP A 207 6.59 13.21 -14.22
CA ASP A 207 7.78 13.69 -13.52
C ASP A 207 7.53 15.08 -12.92
N ASP A 208 7.98 15.28 -11.68
CA ASP A 208 7.82 16.52 -10.91
C ASP A 208 6.36 16.96 -10.69
N ASP A 209 5.40 16.05 -10.84
CA ASP A 209 3.98 16.32 -10.66
C ASP A 209 3.33 15.35 -9.67
N TRP A 210 2.04 15.51 -9.44
CA TRP A 210 1.20 14.76 -8.53
C TRP A 210 -0.18 14.52 -9.15
N TYR A 211 -0.95 13.65 -8.54
CA TYR A 211 -2.40 13.53 -8.79
C TYR A 211 -3.18 14.07 -7.59
N ASP A 212 -4.33 14.62 -7.84
CA ASP A 212 -5.24 15.11 -6.81
C ASP A 212 -6.14 13.99 -6.27
N ILE A 213 -6.50 14.09 -5.01
CA ILE A 213 -7.56 13.30 -4.37
C ILE A 213 -8.79 14.22 -4.24
N PRO A 214 -9.85 14.01 -5.03
CA PRO A 214 -11.03 14.82 -4.95
C PRO A 214 -11.86 14.52 -3.71
N TYR A 215 -12.55 15.52 -3.15
CA TYR A 215 -13.43 15.39 -1.98
C TYR A 215 -14.48 14.30 -2.17
N ARG A 216 -15.01 14.16 -3.36
CA ARG A 216 -15.98 13.15 -3.75
C ARG A 216 -15.51 11.70 -3.57
N CYS A 217 -14.22 11.44 -3.36
CA CYS A 217 -13.72 10.14 -2.95
C CYS A 217 -14.00 9.82 -1.48
N LEU A 218 -14.31 10.83 -0.66
CA LEU A 218 -14.53 10.73 0.78
C LEU A 218 -16.01 10.63 1.15
N THR A 219 -16.91 10.93 0.21
CA THR A 219 -18.37 10.96 0.42
C THR A 219 -19.02 9.67 -0.09
N PRO A 220 -19.41 8.74 0.81
CA PRO A 220 -20.01 7.46 0.41
C PRO A 220 -21.33 7.65 -0.33
N GLN A 221 -21.57 6.87 -1.39
CA GLN A 221 -22.90 6.81 -1.99
C GLN A 221 -23.91 6.22 -1.01
N LYS A 222 -25.15 6.70 -1.05
CA LYS A 222 -26.32 6.22 -0.28
C LYS A 222 -26.22 6.38 1.25
N ILE A 223 -25.21 7.08 1.74
CA ILE A 223 -25.10 7.41 3.17
C ILE A 223 -24.75 8.89 3.31
N ASP A 224 -25.60 9.65 3.97
CA ASP A 224 -25.46 11.11 3.99
C ASP A 224 -24.52 11.63 5.09
N ASN A 225 -24.53 11.01 6.26
CA ASN A 225 -23.79 11.49 7.43
C ASN A 225 -22.56 10.64 7.72
N LEU A 226 -21.74 10.39 6.68
CA LEU A 226 -20.52 9.61 6.80
C LEU A 226 -19.44 10.16 5.86
N LEU A 227 -18.23 10.24 6.35
CA LEU A 227 -17.02 10.41 5.56
C LEU A 227 -16.12 9.19 5.72
N VAL A 228 -15.38 8.87 4.68
CA VAL A 228 -14.32 7.84 4.69
C VAL A 228 -12.97 8.48 4.40
N SER A 229 -11.90 7.90 4.96
CA SER A 229 -10.54 8.39 4.75
C SER A 229 -9.53 7.25 4.74
N GLY A 230 -8.29 7.55 4.38
CA GLY A 230 -7.22 6.56 4.35
C GLY A 230 -7.46 5.48 3.31
N ARG A 231 -7.14 4.23 3.65
CA ARG A 231 -7.19 3.08 2.72
C ARG A 231 -8.58 2.53 2.41
N CYS A 232 -9.64 3.20 2.82
CA CYS A 232 -11.02 2.83 2.48
C CYS A 232 -11.76 3.90 1.67
N ILE A 233 -11.06 4.91 1.16
CA ILE A 233 -11.65 5.89 0.23
C ILE A 233 -12.13 5.21 -1.04
N SER A 234 -12.96 5.92 -1.78
CA SER A 234 -13.46 5.46 -3.08
C SER A 234 -12.35 5.46 -4.13
N ALA A 235 -11.86 4.26 -4.44
CA ALA A 235 -10.84 4.07 -5.46
C ALA A 235 -10.97 2.67 -6.07
N THR A 236 -10.52 2.50 -7.30
CA THR A 236 -10.27 1.18 -7.89
C THR A 236 -9.07 0.51 -7.21
N HIS A 237 -8.87 -0.77 -7.45
CA HIS A 237 -7.67 -1.49 -7.00
C HIS A 237 -6.36 -0.75 -7.40
N GLN A 238 -6.27 -0.28 -8.64
CA GLN A 238 -5.11 0.47 -9.14
C GLN A 238 -5.00 1.87 -8.52
N GLY A 239 -6.11 2.61 -8.41
CA GLY A 239 -6.13 3.92 -7.75
C GLY A 239 -5.73 3.84 -6.28
N MET A 240 -6.20 2.79 -5.57
CA MET A 240 -5.83 2.53 -4.19
C MET A 240 -4.34 2.21 -4.05
N ALA A 241 -3.75 1.50 -4.99
CA ALA A 241 -2.32 1.17 -4.96
C ALA A 241 -1.43 2.43 -4.94
N GLY A 242 -1.85 3.51 -5.59
CA GLY A 242 -1.20 4.82 -5.49
C GLY A 242 -1.53 5.56 -4.18
N ALA A 243 -2.81 5.62 -3.79
CA ALA A 243 -3.28 6.49 -2.71
C ALA A 243 -3.04 5.94 -1.29
N ARG A 244 -2.74 4.65 -1.11
CA ARG A 244 -2.70 3.96 0.21
C ARG A 244 -1.49 4.29 1.09
N VAL A 245 -0.48 4.96 0.56
CA VAL A 245 0.74 5.27 1.33
C VAL A 245 0.46 6.26 2.45
N MET A 246 1.24 6.19 3.54
CA MET A 246 0.97 6.93 4.77
C MET A 246 0.84 8.44 4.54
N GLY A 247 1.74 9.06 3.77
CA GLY A 247 1.69 10.50 3.52
C GLY A 247 0.36 10.94 2.92
N THR A 248 -0.09 10.28 1.85
CA THR A 248 -1.38 10.54 1.21
C THR A 248 -2.54 10.25 2.16
N CYS A 249 -2.50 9.13 2.91
CA CYS A 249 -3.56 8.79 3.86
C CYS A 249 -3.67 9.80 5.02
N ILE A 250 -2.57 10.38 5.48
CA ILE A 250 -2.56 11.43 6.52
C ILE A 250 -3.24 12.69 5.99
N ALA A 251 -2.87 13.15 4.78
CA ALA A 251 -3.50 14.31 4.15
C ALA A 251 -5.01 14.11 3.91
N ILE A 252 -5.42 12.93 3.47
CA ILE A 252 -6.85 12.57 3.32
C ILE A 252 -7.55 12.58 4.70
N GLY A 253 -6.88 12.11 5.76
CA GLY A 253 -7.41 12.11 7.11
C GLY A 253 -7.65 13.53 7.65
N GLU A 254 -6.71 14.44 7.43
CA GLU A 254 -6.85 15.86 7.76
C GLU A 254 -8.04 16.48 7.04
N ALA A 255 -8.14 16.25 5.72
CA ALA A 255 -9.24 16.75 4.91
C ALA A 255 -10.61 16.24 5.41
N ALA A 256 -10.71 14.94 5.74
CA ALA A 256 -11.95 14.36 6.27
C ALA A 256 -12.34 14.95 7.63
N GLY A 257 -11.33 15.18 8.51
CA GLY A 257 -11.56 15.81 9.83
C GLY A 257 -12.01 17.26 9.70
N ALA A 258 -11.36 18.05 8.85
CA ALA A 258 -11.76 19.44 8.58
C ALA A 258 -13.15 19.52 7.94
N ALA A 259 -13.46 18.63 7.00
CA ALA A 259 -14.78 18.54 6.37
C ALA A 259 -15.87 18.19 7.38
N ALA A 260 -15.62 17.25 8.28
CA ALA A 260 -16.58 16.90 9.34
C ALA A 260 -16.85 18.09 10.28
N ALA A 261 -15.79 18.82 10.67
CA ALA A 261 -15.94 20.01 11.50
C ALA A 261 -16.74 21.12 10.79
N LEU A 262 -16.47 21.32 9.49
CA LEU A 262 -17.20 22.26 8.65
C LEU A 262 -18.68 21.90 8.55
N ALA A 263 -19.01 20.62 8.29
CA ALA A 263 -20.38 20.13 8.22
C ALA A 263 -21.16 20.37 9.51
N VAL A 264 -20.53 20.10 10.68
CA VAL A 264 -21.11 20.35 11.99
C VAL A 264 -21.32 21.84 12.23
N ARG A 265 -20.33 22.68 11.91
CA ARG A 265 -20.41 24.15 12.05
C ARG A 265 -21.57 24.72 11.26
N ASP A 266 -21.74 24.27 10.03
CA ASP A 266 -22.73 24.85 9.09
C ASP A 266 -24.08 24.14 9.15
N GLY A 267 -24.21 23.06 9.94
CA GLY A 267 -25.45 22.30 10.11
C GLY A 267 -25.92 21.59 8.84
N VAL A 268 -24.98 21.14 8.00
CA VAL A 268 -25.23 20.44 6.74
C VAL A 268 -24.68 19.02 6.76
N ASN A 269 -25.09 18.18 5.80
CA ASN A 269 -24.44 16.89 5.62
C ASN A 269 -23.01 17.06 5.08
N PRO A 270 -22.09 16.15 5.38
CA PRO A 270 -20.74 16.18 4.81
C PRO A 270 -20.69 16.30 3.29
N ARG A 271 -21.65 15.74 2.58
CA ARG A 271 -21.77 15.84 1.12
C ARG A 271 -22.05 17.26 0.64
N ASP A 272 -22.75 18.07 1.45
CA ASP A 272 -23.30 19.37 1.08
C ASP A 272 -22.45 20.55 1.57
N ILE A 273 -21.24 20.29 2.09
CA ILE A 273 -20.33 21.35 2.54
C ILE A 273 -19.86 22.22 1.36
N ASP A 274 -19.47 23.45 1.67
CA ASP A 274 -18.79 24.32 0.72
C ASP A 274 -17.34 23.89 0.55
N VAL A 275 -17.03 23.12 -0.50
CA VAL A 275 -15.69 22.59 -0.76
C VAL A 275 -14.63 23.68 -0.96
N PRO A 276 -14.89 24.81 -1.63
CA PRO A 276 -13.97 25.95 -1.65
C PRO A 276 -13.57 26.43 -0.25
N THR A 277 -14.50 26.55 0.69
CA THR A 277 -14.20 26.89 2.09
C THR A 277 -13.33 25.83 2.76
N LEU A 278 -13.63 24.54 2.56
CA LEU A 278 -12.79 23.45 3.06
C LEU A 278 -11.36 23.57 2.53
N ARG A 279 -11.19 23.77 1.23
CA ARG A 279 -9.87 23.92 0.60
C ARG A 279 -9.10 25.11 1.18
N GLN A 280 -9.76 26.25 1.38
CA GLN A 280 -9.15 27.41 2.00
C GLN A 280 -8.68 27.11 3.43
N MET A 281 -9.53 26.44 4.25
CA MET A 281 -9.16 26.02 5.61
C MET A 281 -7.92 25.12 5.62
N LEU A 282 -7.83 24.14 4.70
CA LEU A 282 -6.69 23.25 4.57
C LEU A 282 -5.42 24.02 4.18
N GLN A 283 -5.52 24.93 3.20
CA GLN A 283 -4.39 25.77 2.77
C GLN A 283 -3.90 26.70 3.90
N ASP A 284 -4.80 27.31 4.64
CA ASP A 284 -4.48 28.16 5.80
C ASP A 284 -3.78 27.36 6.91
N ALA A 285 -4.06 26.07 7.02
CA ALA A 285 -3.37 25.13 7.91
C ALA A 285 -2.02 24.63 7.35
N GLY A 286 -1.67 24.99 6.11
CA GLY A 286 -0.39 24.62 5.48
C GLY A 286 -0.46 23.39 4.57
N ALA A 287 -1.66 22.87 4.27
CA ALA A 287 -1.81 21.76 3.33
C ALA A 287 -1.42 22.18 1.91
N LEU A 288 -0.74 21.31 1.20
CA LEU A 288 -0.40 21.49 -0.21
C LEU A 288 -1.57 20.99 -1.08
N LEU A 289 -2.32 21.92 -1.68
CA LEU A 289 -3.47 21.64 -2.54
C LEU A 289 -3.33 22.29 -3.93
#